data_8f014cbdc0eeba7ab59810f2aad68a86
#
_entry.id   8f014cbdc0eeba7ab59810f2aad68a86
#
_cell.length_a   1.000
_cell.length_b   1.000
_cell.length_c   1.000
_cell.angle_alpha   90.00
_cell.angle_beta   90.00
_cell.angle_gamma   90.00
#
_symmetry.space_group_name_H-M   'P 1'
#
loop_
_entity.id
_entity.type
_entity.pdbx_description
1 polymer ?
#
loop_
_entity_poly.entity_id
_entity_poly.type
_entity_poly.pdbx_seq_one_letter_code
_entity_poly.pdbx_strand_id
1 'polypeptide(L)'
;MKPTHYTRRDMLRTGAALAISPAIVSVAQAAETEAPAKGPVVGISTLGFGSYSNRQLAQELAAEGFHTIQLFLNQSDSQYWMYNGRTDVSALTPERCKEIANEYRSAGIAIHSIGVYTNLIHPDPAERAANLDYFEAMMRIGENMDVRVFITEAGHYDVEGSVPYHFQTDAWNQMVETAKELARRAEAHNATVLLEPYFMSFFASAKRLRVFIEEVASSRVRALLDPANLLELNDLDEMFTQLGPYIDCVHAKDRKLHVDRGVPAGQGDIDYPKFVALAAKHAPKAPLVLEYVGPNDYRQARDILQKAISSPA
;
A
#
# COMPACT_ATOMS: atom_id res chain seq x y z
N MET A 1 -39.60 48.15 -23.24
CA MET A 1 -38.20 48.30 -22.82
C MET A 1 -37.40 47.12 -23.29
N LYS A 2 -36.46 47.29 -24.22
CA LYS A 2 -35.59 46.23 -24.76
C LYS A 2 -34.33 46.08 -23.88
N PRO A 3 -33.83 44.88 -23.63
CA PRO A 3 -32.57 44.70 -22.90
C PRO A 3 -31.36 44.99 -23.80
N THR A 4 -30.46 45.79 -23.32
CA THR A 4 -29.13 46.12 -23.94
C THR A 4 -28.14 44.98 -23.67
N HIS A 5 -27.65 44.38 -24.72
CA HIS A 5 -26.56 43.42 -24.66
C HIS A 5 -25.23 44.16 -24.63
N TYR A 6 -24.40 43.91 -23.57
CA TYR A 6 -23.01 44.33 -23.52
C TYR A 6 -22.13 43.24 -24.17
N THR A 7 -21.25 43.68 -25.10
CA THR A 7 -20.29 42.80 -25.75
C THR A 7 -18.94 42.82 -25.06
N ARG A 8 -18.18 41.76 -25.23
CA ARG A 8 -16.82 41.54 -24.64
C ARG A 8 -15.77 42.63 -25.01
N ARG A 9 -16.13 43.63 -25.80
CA ARG A 9 -15.22 44.70 -26.27
C ARG A 9 -15.23 45.97 -25.42
N ASP A 10 -16.16 46.12 -24.48
CA ASP A 10 -16.34 47.35 -23.70
C ASP A 10 -15.56 47.35 -22.36
N MET A 11 -14.82 46.27 -22.03
CA MET A 11 -14.05 46.15 -20.77
C MET A 11 -12.56 46.53 -20.87
N LEU A 12 -12.10 47.10 -21.98
CA LEU A 12 -10.67 47.42 -22.15
C LEU A 12 -10.42 48.91 -22.40
N ARG A 13 -10.95 49.82 -21.57
CA ARG A 13 -10.53 51.21 -21.57
C ARG A 13 -10.77 51.87 -20.20
N THR A 14 -9.90 51.64 -19.24
CA THR A 14 -9.50 52.62 -18.22
C THR A 14 -8.20 52.15 -17.59
N GLY A 15 -7.07 52.64 -18.10
CA GLY A 15 -5.77 52.48 -17.50
C GLY A 15 -5.55 53.58 -16.45
N ALA A 16 -5.19 53.20 -15.26
CA ALA A 16 -4.53 54.08 -14.29
C ALA A 16 -3.21 53.39 -13.90
N ALA A 17 -2.11 54.07 -14.28
CA ALA A 17 -0.76 53.63 -13.92
C ALA A 17 -0.49 53.99 -12.45
N LEU A 18 -0.22 53.00 -11.63
CA LEU A 18 0.39 53.18 -10.32
C LEU A 18 1.80 52.59 -10.37
N ALA A 19 2.77 53.45 -10.18
CA ALA A 19 4.17 53.10 -10.04
C ALA A 19 4.39 52.40 -8.69
N ILE A 20 4.87 51.15 -8.70
CA ILE A 20 5.31 50.45 -7.52
C ILE A 20 6.81 50.20 -7.62
N SER A 21 7.56 50.74 -6.65
CA SER A 21 9.00 50.49 -6.47
C SER A 21 9.29 49.01 -6.22
N PRO A 22 10.40 48.48 -6.72
CA PRO A 22 10.75 47.10 -6.44
C PRO A 22 11.35 46.96 -5.04
N ALA A 23 10.60 46.34 -4.12
CA ALA A 23 11.16 45.77 -2.90
C ALA A 23 11.89 44.47 -3.27
N ILE A 24 13.19 44.46 -3.01
CA ILE A 24 14.03 43.27 -3.15
C ILE A 24 13.60 42.28 -2.07
N VAL A 25 12.80 41.27 -2.44
CA VAL A 25 12.53 40.12 -1.60
C VAL A 25 13.62 39.08 -1.90
N SER A 26 14.53 38.91 -0.93
CA SER A 26 15.49 37.82 -0.92
C SER A 26 14.72 36.51 -0.83
N VAL A 27 14.58 35.78 -1.94
CA VAL A 27 14.07 34.40 -1.96
C VAL A 27 15.19 33.51 -1.42
N ALA A 28 15.02 33.03 -0.19
CA ALA A 28 15.83 31.94 0.33
C ALA A 28 15.72 30.76 -0.65
N GLN A 29 16.83 30.36 -1.22
CA GLN A 29 16.95 29.16 -2.05
C GLN A 29 16.56 27.96 -1.20
N ALA A 30 15.36 27.44 -1.42
CA ALA A 30 15.00 26.12 -0.94
C ALA A 30 15.96 25.13 -1.62
N ALA A 31 16.56 24.26 -0.82
CA ALA A 31 17.42 23.20 -1.30
C ALA A 31 16.71 22.46 -2.45
N GLU A 32 17.34 22.39 -3.60
CA GLU A 32 16.90 21.53 -4.70
C GLU A 32 16.87 20.09 -4.14
N THR A 33 15.68 19.57 -3.93
CA THR A 33 15.49 18.15 -3.73
C THR A 33 15.93 17.47 -5.00
N GLU A 34 16.87 16.53 -4.88
CA GLU A 34 17.34 15.68 -5.97
C GLU A 34 16.16 15.19 -6.81
N ALA A 35 16.32 15.29 -8.13
CA ALA A 35 15.35 14.77 -9.08
C ALA A 35 15.03 13.30 -8.73
N PRO A 36 13.75 12.88 -8.74
CA PRO A 36 13.39 11.52 -8.39
C PRO A 36 14.20 10.53 -9.24
N ALA A 37 14.75 9.51 -8.59
CA ALA A 37 15.49 8.45 -9.24
C ALA A 37 14.70 7.94 -10.46
N LYS A 38 15.38 7.71 -11.59
CA LYS A 38 14.78 7.22 -12.83
C LYS A 38 14.34 5.76 -12.65
N GLY A 39 13.16 5.53 -12.10
CA GLY A 39 12.57 4.20 -11.95
C GLY A 39 11.75 4.05 -10.67
N PRO A 40 10.98 2.95 -10.54
CA PRO A 40 10.22 2.67 -9.33
C PRO A 40 11.15 2.40 -8.14
N VAL A 41 10.72 2.84 -6.94
CA VAL A 41 11.44 2.56 -5.69
C VAL A 41 11.29 1.08 -5.36
N VAL A 42 12.41 0.39 -5.11
CA VAL A 42 12.41 -1.01 -4.65
C VAL A 42 12.38 -1.04 -3.13
N GLY A 43 11.36 -1.65 -2.57
CA GLY A 43 11.19 -1.88 -1.14
C GLY A 43 11.22 -3.37 -0.80
N ILE A 44 11.07 -3.67 0.50
CA ILE A 44 11.00 -5.05 0.99
C ILE A 44 10.02 -5.19 2.15
N SER A 45 9.27 -6.28 2.17
CA SER A 45 8.45 -6.70 3.31
C SER A 45 9.31 -7.29 4.41
N THR A 46 9.06 -6.89 5.66
CA THR A 46 9.81 -7.42 6.81
C THR A 46 9.26 -8.75 7.32
N LEU A 47 8.19 -9.28 6.73
CA LEU A 47 7.48 -10.47 7.20
C LEU A 47 8.39 -11.69 7.35
N GLY A 48 9.27 -11.95 6.37
CA GLY A 48 10.18 -13.10 6.38
C GLY A 48 11.39 -12.97 7.31
N PHE A 49 11.50 -11.89 8.10
CA PHE A 49 12.67 -11.59 8.93
C PHE A 49 12.37 -11.65 10.44
N GLY A 50 11.49 -12.52 10.87
CA GLY A 50 11.10 -12.65 12.28
C GLY A 50 12.20 -13.03 13.26
N SER A 51 13.33 -13.56 12.78
CA SER A 51 14.52 -13.87 13.61
C SER A 51 15.41 -12.66 13.87
N TYR A 52 15.25 -11.56 13.15
CA TYR A 52 16.02 -10.33 13.34
C TYR A 52 15.29 -9.41 14.34
N SER A 53 16.05 -8.66 15.15
CA SER A 53 15.49 -7.48 15.80
C SER A 53 15.29 -6.35 14.78
N ASN A 54 14.46 -5.36 15.10
CA ASN A 54 14.26 -4.20 14.22
C ASN A 54 15.58 -3.51 13.87
N ARG A 55 16.48 -3.34 14.84
CA ARG A 55 17.82 -2.76 14.62
C ARG A 55 18.68 -3.60 13.69
N GLN A 56 18.75 -4.91 13.92
CA GLN A 56 19.55 -5.80 13.08
C GLN A 56 19.04 -5.79 11.64
N LEU A 57 17.72 -5.84 11.46
CA LEU A 57 17.09 -5.80 10.15
C LEU A 57 17.33 -4.47 9.43
N ALA A 58 17.22 -3.35 10.14
CA ALA A 58 17.48 -2.02 9.58
C ALA A 58 18.93 -1.89 9.08
N GLN A 59 19.89 -2.37 9.86
CA GLN A 59 21.32 -2.35 9.46
C GLN A 59 21.57 -3.25 8.25
N GLU A 60 21.01 -4.46 8.23
CA GLU A 60 21.13 -5.42 7.13
C GLU A 60 20.58 -4.84 5.83
N LEU A 61 19.33 -4.33 5.86
CA LEU A 61 18.68 -3.80 4.69
C LEU A 61 19.35 -2.52 4.17
N ALA A 62 19.81 -1.66 5.05
CA ALA A 62 20.56 -0.45 4.67
C ALA A 62 21.89 -0.79 3.98
N ALA A 63 22.64 -1.78 4.49
CA ALA A 63 23.88 -2.25 3.88
C ALA A 63 23.66 -2.82 2.46
N GLU A 64 22.46 -3.35 2.19
CA GLU A 64 22.07 -3.87 0.90
C GLU A 64 21.37 -2.83 0.00
N GLY A 65 21.32 -1.57 0.41
CA GLY A 65 20.81 -0.45 -0.38
C GLY A 65 19.28 -0.35 -0.46
N PHE A 66 18.55 -0.95 0.49
CA PHE A 66 17.13 -0.69 0.63
C PHE A 66 16.88 0.62 1.37
N HIS A 67 15.91 1.40 0.87
CA HIS A 67 15.52 2.68 1.46
C HIS A 67 14.04 2.73 1.86
N THR A 68 13.29 1.67 1.62
CA THR A 68 11.87 1.59 2.00
C THR A 68 11.47 0.17 2.39
N ILE A 69 10.55 0.08 3.36
CA ILE A 69 9.99 -1.20 3.83
C ILE A 69 8.48 -1.14 3.96
N GLN A 70 7.84 -2.31 3.84
CA GLN A 70 6.56 -2.61 4.42
C GLN A 70 6.81 -3.30 5.76
N LEU A 71 6.42 -2.66 6.85
CA LEU A 71 6.67 -3.15 8.20
C LEU A 71 5.59 -4.15 8.61
N PHE A 72 6.03 -5.34 8.97
CA PHE A 72 5.27 -6.28 9.80
C PHE A 72 5.90 -6.27 11.19
N LEU A 73 5.12 -6.07 12.23
CA LEU A 73 5.61 -6.02 13.61
C LEU A 73 5.81 -7.44 14.16
N ASN A 74 6.60 -8.26 13.46
CA ASN A 74 6.89 -9.66 13.79
C ASN A 74 8.38 -9.95 14.04
N GLN A 75 9.23 -8.93 14.14
CA GLN A 75 10.63 -9.08 14.46
C GLN A 75 10.81 -9.63 15.88
N SER A 76 11.98 -10.17 16.21
CA SER A 76 12.24 -10.85 17.49
C SER A 76 12.00 -9.96 18.72
N ASP A 77 12.04 -8.64 18.55
CA ASP A 77 11.80 -7.63 19.58
C ASP A 77 10.47 -6.87 19.43
N SER A 78 9.57 -7.33 18.51
CA SER A 78 8.28 -6.69 18.24
C SER A 78 7.24 -7.67 17.68
N GLN A 79 6.91 -8.70 18.43
CA GLN A 79 5.98 -9.77 18.03
C GLN A 79 4.51 -9.36 18.23
N TYR A 80 4.05 -8.37 17.46
CA TYR A 80 2.70 -7.81 17.53
C TYR A 80 1.87 -8.05 16.27
N TRP A 81 2.31 -8.94 15.38
CA TRP A 81 1.59 -9.26 14.15
C TRP A 81 0.97 -10.65 14.19
N MET A 82 -0.23 -10.78 13.66
CA MET A 82 -0.93 -12.05 13.47
C MET A 82 -1.72 -11.99 12.17
N TYR A 83 -1.65 -13.09 11.40
CA TYR A 83 -2.48 -13.22 10.18
C TYR A 83 -3.93 -13.56 10.55
N ASN A 84 -4.88 -12.91 9.89
CA ASN A 84 -6.33 -13.09 10.06
C ASN A 84 -6.82 -12.99 11.51
N GLY A 85 -6.14 -12.17 12.33
CA GLY A 85 -6.43 -12.09 13.76
C GLY A 85 -6.03 -10.76 14.40
N ARG A 86 -6.01 -10.76 15.73
CA ARG A 86 -5.64 -9.63 16.58
C ARG A 86 -4.62 -10.07 17.61
N THR A 87 -3.69 -9.20 17.95
CA THR A 87 -2.73 -9.39 19.04
C THR A 87 -2.94 -8.35 20.11
N ASP A 88 -2.40 -8.56 21.31
CA ASP A 88 -2.29 -7.52 22.30
C ASP A 88 -1.20 -6.52 21.89
N VAL A 89 -1.61 -5.30 21.59
CA VAL A 89 -0.74 -4.20 21.19
C VAL A 89 -0.54 -3.16 22.31
N SER A 90 -0.95 -3.45 23.53
CA SER A 90 -0.89 -2.53 24.68
C SER A 90 0.53 -2.09 25.03
N ALA A 91 1.53 -2.93 24.74
CA ALA A 91 2.94 -2.63 24.94
C ALA A 91 3.55 -1.71 23.85
N LEU A 92 2.83 -1.44 22.76
CA LEU A 92 3.23 -0.46 21.73
C LEU A 92 2.88 0.97 22.19
N THR A 93 3.52 1.40 23.29
CA THR A 93 3.42 2.78 23.77
C THR A 93 3.96 3.76 22.71
N PRO A 94 3.63 5.07 22.78
CA PRO A 94 4.18 6.07 21.86
C PRO A 94 5.72 6.06 21.81
N GLU A 95 6.37 5.83 22.95
CA GLU A 95 7.83 5.74 23.09
C GLU A 95 8.35 4.52 22.33
N ARG A 96 7.74 3.34 22.55
CA ARG A 96 8.13 2.10 21.87
C ARG A 96 7.93 2.18 20.35
N CYS A 97 6.83 2.78 19.91
CA CYS A 97 6.60 3.04 18.48
C CYS A 97 7.70 3.90 17.87
N LYS A 98 8.09 4.99 18.53
CA LYS A 98 9.17 5.87 18.09
C LYS A 98 10.52 5.15 18.07
N GLU A 99 10.82 4.32 19.08
CA GLU A 99 12.04 3.50 19.11
C GLU A 99 12.13 2.60 17.86
N ILE A 100 11.09 1.80 17.60
CA ILE A 100 11.04 0.91 16.45
C ILE A 100 11.21 1.71 15.14
N ALA A 101 10.47 2.80 14.98
CA ALA A 101 10.56 3.62 13.77
C ALA A 101 11.95 4.25 13.59
N ASN A 102 12.59 4.65 14.69
CA ASN A 102 13.92 5.26 14.65
C ASN A 102 15.03 4.27 14.30
N GLU A 103 14.87 2.98 14.60
CA GLU A 103 15.85 1.96 14.14
C GLU A 103 15.97 1.97 12.61
N TYR A 104 14.85 2.04 11.89
CA TYR A 104 14.84 2.10 10.44
C TYR A 104 15.25 3.48 9.90
N ARG A 105 14.72 4.56 10.45
CA ARG A 105 15.05 5.93 9.97
C ARG A 105 16.52 6.30 10.17
N SER A 106 17.11 5.91 11.29
CA SER A 106 18.53 6.16 11.55
C SER A 106 19.45 5.40 10.59
N ALA A 107 18.96 4.31 10.00
CA ALA A 107 19.62 3.55 8.94
C ALA A 107 19.30 4.08 7.52
N GLY A 108 18.53 5.18 7.39
CA GLY A 108 18.14 5.75 6.09
C GLY A 108 16.99 5.01 5.40
N ILE A 109 16.18 4.26 6.16
CA ILE A 109 15.05 3.47 5.65
C ILE A 109 13.73 4.12 6.04
N ALA A 110 12.88 4.42 5.07
CA ALA A 110 11.51 4.87 5.27
C ALA A 110 10.57 3.66 5.50
N ILE A 111 9.64 3.78 6.43
CA ILE A 111 8.54 2.83 6.58
C ILE A 111 7.39 3.34 5.69
N HIS A 112 7.17 2.66 4.56
CA HIS A 112 6.10 2.99 3.62
C HIS A 112 4.73 2.66 4.20
N SER A 113 4.59 1.47 4.78
CA SER A 113 3.30 0.96 5.25
C SER A 113 3.46 -0.03 6.39
N ILE A 114 2.37 -0.27 7.12
CA ILE A 114 2.26 -1.31 8.14
C ILE A 114 1.26 -2.36 7.68
N GLY A 115 1.64 -3.65 7.75
CA GLY A 115 0.74 -4.78 7.47
C GLY A 115 -0.17 -5.06 8.68
N VAL A 116 -1.50 -4.97 8.46
CA VAL A 116 -2.53 -5.20 9.50
C VAL A 116 -3.57 -6.17 8.94
N TYR A 117 -3.28 -7.45 9.03
CA TYR A 117 -4.09 -8.51 8.43
C TYR A 117 -5.10 -9.08 9.45
N THR A 118 -6.17 -8.35 9.72
CA THR A 118 -7.26 -8.79 10.58
C THR A 118 -8.49 -9.20 9.76
N ASN A 119 -9.42 -9.98 10.37
CA ASN A 119 -10.57 -10.53 9.65
C ASN A 119 -11.73 -9.53 9.54
N LEU A 120 -11.71 -8.70 8.49
CA LEU A 120 -12.73 -7.69 8.22
C LEU A 120 -14.04 -8.26 7.67
N ILE A 121 -14.02 -9.50 7.15
CA ILE A 121 -15.18 -10.18 6.56
C ILE A 121 -15.90 -11.11 7.55
N HIS A 122 -15.49 -11.17 8.81
CA HIS A 122 -16.07 -12.07 9.80
C HIS A 122 -17.60 -11.94 9.83
N PRO A 123 -18.40 -13.03 9.75
CA PRO A 123 -19.87 -12.97 9.70
C PRO A 123 -20.50 -12.42 10.97
N ASP A 124 -19.88 -12.63 12.15
CA ASP A 124 -20.33 -12.08 13.42
C ASP A 124 -20.05 -10.57 13.46
N PRO A 125 -21.08 -9.71 13.64
CA PRO A 125 -20.90 -8.27 13.71
C PRO A 125 -20.08 -7.81 14.92
N ALA A 126 -20.07 -8.53 16.04
CA ALA A 126 -19.25 -8.19 17.21
C ALA A 126 -17.76 -8.42 16.92
N GLU A 127 -17.42 -9.51 16.22
CA GLU A 127 -16.06 -9.78 15.80
C GLU A 127 -15.58 -8.76 14.74
N ARG A 128 -16.44 -8.38 13.79
CA ARG A 128 -16.09 -7.29 12.83
C ARG A 128 -15.85 -5.97 13.53
N ALA A 129 -16.68 -5.60 14.51
CA ALA A 129 -16.47 -4.39 15.30
C ALA A 129 -15.13 -4.43 16.05
N ALA A 130 -14.81 -5.54 16.70
CA ALA A 130 -13.53 -5.73 17.40
C ALA A 130 -12.33 -5.69 16.44
N ASN A 131 -12.47 -6.21 15.20
CA ASN A 131 -11.44 -6.13 14.17
C ASN A 131 -11.23 -4.68 13.69
N LEU A 132 -12.30 -3.90 13.54
CA LEU A 132 -12.22 -2.48 13.22
C LEU A 132 -11.56 -1.66 14.34
N ASP A 133 -11.88 -1.96 15.61
CA ASP A 133 -11.27 -1.30 16.77
C ASP A 133 -9.77 -1.60 16.86
N TYR A 134 -9.39 -2.84 16.58
CA TYR A 134 -7.98 -3.23 16.47
C TYR A 134 -7.28 -2.50 15.32
N PHE A 135 -7.91 -2.42 14.15
CA PHE A 135 -7.33 -1.72 13.01
C PHE A 135 -7.12 -0.22 13.32
N GLU A 136 -8.08 0.41 13.99
CA GLU A 136 -7.94 1.80 14.44
C GLU A 136 -6.83 1.97 15.50
N ALA A 137 -6.64 1.00 16.41
CA ALA A 137 -5.51 1.00 17.33
C ALA A 137 -4.17 0.94 16.56
N MET A 138 -4.10 0.15 15.47
CA MET A 138 -2.93 0.12 14.59
C MET A 138 -2.71 1.44 13.85
N MET A 139 -3.78 2.17 13.48
CA MET A 139 -3.64 3.51 12.91
C MET A 139 -3.02 4.50 13.91
N ARG A 140 -3.43 4.45 15.19
CA ARG A 140 -2.80 5.25 16.27
C ARG A 140 -1.33 4.88 16.47
N ILE A 141 -1.00 3.60 16.41
CA ILE A 141 0.39 3.12 16.44
C ILE A 141 1.18 3.69 15.26
N GLY A 142 0.61 3.63 14.05
CA GLY A 142 1.20 4.24 12.86
C GLY A 142 1.42 5.75 13.01
N GLU A 143 0.50 6.48 13.65
CA GLU A 143 0.68 7.91 13.96
C GLU A 143 1.94 8.15 14.81
N ASN A 144 2.16 7.33 15.84
CA ASN A 144 3.35 7.42 16.69
C ASN A 144 4.64 7.04 15.94
N MET A 145 4.52 6.26 14.86
CA MET A 145 5.60 5.90 13.95
C MET A 145 5.71 6.85 12.75
N ASP A 146 4.84 7.86 12.62
CA ASP A 146 4.70 8.72 11.42
C ASP A 146 4.50 7.89 10.14
N VAL A 147 3.67 6.87 10.19
CA VAL A 147 3.23 6.01 9.08
C VAL A 147 1.73 6.16 8.91
N ARG A 148 1.27 6.38 7.66
CA ARG A 148 -0.13 6.65 7.34
C ARG A 148 -0.74 5.65 6.35
N VAL A 149 0.03 4.67 5.90
CA VAL A 149 -0.43 3.65 4.96
C VAL A 149 -0.49 2.31 5.66
N PHE A 150 -1.64 1.63 5.53
CA PHE A 150 -1.89 0.34 6.15
C PHE A 150 -2.35 -0.64 5.08
N ILE A 151 -1.86 -1.87 5.14
CA ILE A 151 -2.16 -2.91 4.15
C ILE A 151 -2.92 -4.03 4.83
N THR A 152 -3.97 -4.52 4.18
CA THR A 152 -4.77 -5.65 4.66
C THR A 152 -5.42 -6.41 3.51
N GLU A 153 -5.71 -7.68 3.74
CA GLU A 153 -6.72 -8.44 2.99
C GLU A 153 -8.13 -8.21 3.59
N ALA A 154 -9.15 -8.80 2.98
CA ALA A 154 -10.48 -8.87 3.59
C ALA A 154 -10.51 -9.76 4.84
N GLY A 155 -9.57 -10.68 4.94
CA GLY A 155 -9.63 -11.83 5.82
C GLY A 155 -10.41 -12.98 5.19
N HIS A 156 -10.58 -14.06 5.94
CA HIS A 156 -11.33 -15.21 5.47
C HIS A 156 -12.13 -15.84 6.60
N TYR A 157 -13.24 -16.42 6.24
CA TYR A 157 -14.10 -17.18 7.13
C TYR A 157 -14.81 -18.26 6.33
N ASP A 158 -14.42 -19.48 6.54
CA ASP A 158 -14.99 -20.63 5.87
C ASP A 158 -15.54 -21.65 6.89
N VAL A 159 -16.72 -22.19 6.57
CA VAL A 159 -17.30 -23.33 7.29
C VAL A 159 -17.10 -24.54 6.40
N GLU A 160 -16.46 -25.57 6.93
CA GLU A 160 -16.18 -26.81 6.21
C GLU A 160 -17.46 -27.40 5.57
N GLY A 161 -17.38 -27.77 4.29
CA GLY A 161 -18.49 -28.33 3.53
C GLY A 161 -19.55 -27.33 3.06
N SER A 162 -19.38 -26.04 3.29
CA SER A 162 -20.28 -24.99 2.78
C SER A 162 -19.70 -24.24 1.56
N VAL A 163 -20.55 -23.49 0.86
CA VAL A 163 -20.07 -22.48 -0.09
C VAL A 163 -19.30 -21.44 0.71
N PRO A 164 -18.06 -21.10 0.33
CA PRO A 164 -17.28 -20.10 1.04
C PRO A 164 -18.07 -18.81 1.26
N TYR A 165 -18.08 -18.34 2.50
CA TYR A 165 -18.89 -17.17 2.90
C TYR A 165 -18.63 -15.94 2.03
N HIS A 166 -17.39 -15.71 1.65
CA HIS A 166 -16.98 -14.56 0.82
C HIS A 166 -17.59 -14.52 -0.59
N PHE A 167 -18.20 -15.62 -1.08
CA PHE A 167 -18.94 -15.63 -2.34
C PHE A 167 -20.45 -15.36 -2.17
N GLN A 168 -20.96 -15.26 -0.95
CA GLN A 168 -22.35 -14.96 -0.68
C GLN A 168 -22.64 -13.46 -0.86
N THR A 169 -23.87 -13.13 -1.29
CA THR A 169 -24.29 -11.73 -1.49
C THR A 169 -24.24 -10.93 -0.20
N ASP A 170 -24.64 -11.53 0.91
CA ASP A 170 -24.62 -10.85 2.21
C ASP A 170 -23.21 -10.48 2.66
N ALA A 171 -22.22 -11.31 2.34
CA ALA A 171 -20.82 -11.01 2.61
C ALA A 171 -20.32 -9.78 1.84
N TRP A 172 -20.79 -9.60 0.60
CA TRP A 172 -20.47 -8.40 -0.19
C TRP A 172 -20.97 -7.14 0.51
N ASN A 173 -22.27 -7.09 0.80
CA ASN A 173 -22.90 -5.93 1.43
C ASN A 173 -22.27 -5.62 2.79
N GLN A 174 -22.02 -6.64 3.61
CA GLN A 174 -21.37 -6.48 4.90
C GLN A 174 -19.93 -5.95 4.78
N MET A 175 -19.16 -6.45 3.81
CA MET A 175 -17.79 -6.00 3.62
C MET A 175 -17.74 -4.57 3.08
N VAL A 176 -18.69 -4.15 2.22
CA VAL A 176 -18.81 -2.75 1.77
C VAL A 176 -19.08 -1.84 2.97
N GLU A 177 -20.02 -2.17 3.85
CA GLU A 177 -20.32 -1.37 5.05
C GLU A 177 -19.12 -1.37 6.03
N THR A 178 -18.45 -2.50 6.21
CA THR A 178 -17.22 -2.59 7.02
C THR A 178 -16.11 -1.69 6.45
N ALA A 179 -15.91 -1.69 5.12
CA ALA A 179 -14.90 -0.86 4.48
C ALA A 179 -15.25 0.65 4.50
N LYS A 180 -16.52 1.02 4.44
CA LYS A 180 -16.95 2.42 4.65
C LYS A 180 -16.66 2.89 6.06
N GLU A 181 -16.92 2.06 7.08
CA GLU A 181 -16.57 2.37 8.47
C GLU A 181 -15.05 2.45 8.65
N LEU A 182 -14.30 1.52 8.07
CA LEU A 182 -12.84 1.55 8.08
C LEU A 182 -12.31 2.84 7.41
N ALA A 183 -12.90 3.25 6.28
CA ALA A 183 -12.56 4.49 5.58
C ALA A 183 -12.82 5.73 6.44
N ARG A 184 -13.94 5.76 7.18
CA ARG A 184 -14.27 6.86 8.10
C ARG A 184 -13.24 6.96 9.24
N ARG A 185 -12.81 5.82 9.79
CA ARG A 185 -11.73 5.77 10.80
C ARG A 185 -10.40 6.21 10.20
N ALA A 186 -10.07 5.74 9.00
CA ALA A 186 -8.86 6.15 8.31
C ALA A 186 -8.82 7.67 8.03
N GLU A 187 -9.95 8.28 7.68
CA GLU A 187 -10.06 9.73 7.52
C GLU A 187 -9.73 10.47 8.82
N ALA A 188 -10.25 10.00 9.97
CA ALA A 188 -9.98 10.61 11.27
C ALA A 188 -8.50 10.58 11.67
N HIS A 189 -7.76 9.57 11.18
CA HIS A 189 -6.32 9.37 11.43
C HIS A 189 -5.43 9.87 10.27
N ASN A 190 -6.00 10.54 9.26
CA ASN A 190 -5.30 10.89 8.01
C ASN A 190 -4.54 9.70 7.42
N ALA A 191 -5.13 8.52 7.49
CA ALA A 191 -4.56 7.26 7.02
C ALA A 191 -5.17 6.83 5.68
N THR A 192 -4.49 5.92 4.99
CA THR A 192 -4.96 5.23 3.79
C THR A 192 -4.83 3.72 4.00
N VAL A 193 -5.85 2.98 3.63
CA VAL A 193 -5.87 1.52 3.71
C VAL A 193 -5.78 0.96 2.30
N LEU A 194 -4.79 0.10 2.06
CA LEU A 194 -4.61 -0.60 0.81
C LEU A 194 -5.15 -2.03 0.96
N LEU A 195 -6.09 -2.37 0.10
CA LEU A 195 -6.68 -3.71 0.05
C LEU A 195 -5.86 -4.58 -0.89
N GLU A 196 -5.41 -5.72 -0.39
CA GLU A 196 -4.67 -6.71 -1.14
C GLU A 196 -5.62 -7.81 -1.66
N PRO A 197 -5.67 -8.06 -2.98
CA PRO A 197 -6.46 -9.14 -3.55
C PRO A 197 -5.74 -10.48 -3.46
N TYR A 198 -6.54 -11.56 -3.35
CA TYR A 198 -6.09 -12.94 -3.45
C TYR A 198 -7.16 -13.80 -4.12
N PHE A 199 -6.79 -14.61 -5.14
CA PHE A 199 -7.76 -15.25 -6.03
C PHE A 199 -8.74 -16.24 -5.35
N MET A 200 -8.41 -16.75 -4.18
CA MET A 200 -9.30 -17.63 -3.39
C MET A 200 -10.00 -16.87 -2.24
N SER A 201 -9.94 -15.55 -2.20
CA SER A 201 -10.55 -14.73 -1.14
C SER A 201 -11.68 -13.86 -1.66
N PHE A 202 -12.17 -12.97 -0.79
CA PHE A 202 -13.23 -12.02 -1.12
C PHE A 202 -12.88 -11.15 -2.34
N PHE A 203 -11.64 -10.64 -2.43
CA PHE A 203 -11.14 -9.86 -3.55
C PHE A 203 -10.52 -10.76 -4.63
N ALA A 204 -11.27 -11.73 -5.12
CA ALA A 204 -10.76 -12.83 -5.93
C ALA A 204 -10.16 -12.42 -7.30
N SER A 205 -10.36 -11.20 -7.79
CA SER A 205 -9.82 -10.72 -9.05
C SER A 205 -9.62 -9.22 -9.06
N ALA A 206 -8.78 -8.71 -9.97
CA ALA A 206 -8.54 -7.29 -10.15
C ALA A 206 -9.83 -6.51 -10.41
N LYS A 207 -10.70 -7.02 -11.28
CA LYS A 207 -12.00 -6.40 -11.56
C LYS A 207 -12.91 -6.37 -10.33
N ARG A 208 -12.93 -7.45 -9.54
CA ARG A 208 -13.76 -7.51 -8.32
C ARG A 208 -13.29 -6.50 -7.28
N LEU A 209 -11.99 -6.37 -7.07
CA LEU A 209 -11.44 -5.36 -6.17
C LEU A 209 -11.73 -3.93 -6.67
N ARG A 210 -11.59 -3.67 -7.99
CA ARG A 210 -11.93 -2.37 -8.56
C ARG A 210 -13.39 -1.99 -8.28
N VAL A 211 -14.33 -2.88 -8.60
CA VAL A 211 -15.77 -2.63 -8.36
C VAL A 211 -16.04 -2.37 -6.87
N PHE A 212 -15.38 -3.11 -6.00
CA PHE A 212 -15.51 -2.93 -4.56
C PHE A 212 -15.02 -1.54 -4.10
N ILE A 213 -13.83 -1.10 -4.55
CA ILE A 213 -13.28 0.23 -4.20
C ILE A 213 -14.20 1.34 -4.72
N GLU A 214 -14.74 1.18 -5.94
CA GLU A 214 -15.71 2.13 -6.52
C GLU A 214 -17.00 2.20 -5.70
N GLU A 215 -17.49 1.09 -5.17
CA GLU A 215 -18.72 1.04 -4.34
C GLU A 215 -18.49 1.60 -2.93
N VAL A 216 -17.30 1.39 -2.34
CA VAL A 216 -16.91 2.04 -1.07
C VAL A 216 -16.83 3.56 -1.23
N ALA A 217 -16.44 4.04 -2.40
CA ALA A 217 -16.41 5.44 -2.81
C ALA A 217 -15.63 6.36 -1.86
N SER A 218 -14.48 5.90 -1.34
CA SER A 218 -13.61 6.68 -0.45
C SER A 218 -12.18 6.71 -0.97
N SER A 219 -11.56 7.90 -0.97
CA SER A 219 -10.14 8.07 -1.29
C SER A 219 -9.20 7.44 -0.26
N ARG A 220 -9.72 7.05 0.92
CA ARG A 220 -8.96 6.38 1.98
C ARG A 220 -8.83 4.88 1.81
N VAL A 221 -9.56 4.30 0.85
CA VAL A 221 -9.49 2.87 0.50
C VAL A 221 -8.95 2.75 -0.92
N ARG A 222 -7.80 2.12 -1.05
CA ARG A 222 -7.07 1.97 -2.30
C ARG A 222 -6.58 0.53 -2.46
N ALA A 223 -5.72 0.26 -3.42
CA ALA A 223 -5.23 -1.07 -3.73
C ALA A 223 -3.73 -1.21 -3.45
N LEU A 224 -3.36 -2.34 -2.86
CA LEU A 224 -2.08 -2.97 -3.09
C LEU A 224 -2.28 -4.02 -4.19
N LEU A 225 -1.52 -3.96 -5.26
CA LEU A 225 -1.54 -5.02 -6.28
C LEU A 225 -0.43 -6.04 -5.98
N ASP A 226 -0.84 -7.30 -5.76
CA ASP A 226 0.06 -8.45 -5.79
C ASP A 226 -0.28 -9.30 -7.03
N PRO A 227 0.54 -9.23 -8.11
CA PRO A 227 0.27 -10.00 -9.31
C PRO A 227 0.31 -11.51 -9.10
N ALA A 228 1.19 -12.00 -8.21
CA ALA A 228 1.27 -13.43 -7.92
C ALA A 228 -0.02 -13.96 -7.28
N ASN A 229 -0.69 -13.14 -6.48
CA ASN A 229 -1.96 -13.49 -5.86
C ASN A 229 -3.12 -13.59 -6.85
N LEU A 230 -3.02 -12.99 -8.04
CA LEU A 230 -4.09 -12.98 -9.04
C LEU A 230 -3.78 -13.76 -10.33
N LEU A 231 -2.56 -14.24 -10.52
CA LEU A 231 -2.09 -14.86 -11.75
C LEU A 231 -2.92 -16.09 -12.21
N GLU A 232 -3.65 -16.73 -11.29
CA GLU A 232 -4.56 -17.84 -11.60
C GLU A 232 -5.81 -17.39 -12.39
N LEU A 233 -6.23 -16.13 -12.25
CA LEU A 233 -7.49 -15.62 -12.81
C LEU A 233 -7.32 -14.40 -13.72
N ASN A 234 -6.18 -13.71 -13.65
CA ASN A 234 -5.91 -12.49 -14.39
C ASN A 234 -4.53 -12.53 -15.05
N ASP A 235 -4.38 -11.97 -16.23
CA ASP A 235 -3.08 -11.61 -16.76
C ASP A 235 -2.61 -10.24 -16.24
N LEU A 236 -1.33 -9.93 -16.46
CA LEU A 236 -0.74 -8.67 -15.97
C LEU A 236 -1.41 -7.44 -16.57
N ASP A 237 -1.77 -7.46 -17.87
CA ASP A 237 -2.42 -6.31 -18.53
C ASP A 237 -3.78 -6.02 -17.91
N GLU A 238 -4.57 -7.07 -17.63
CA GLU A 238 -5.86 -6.92 -16.98
C GLU A 238 -5.70 -6.38 -15.55
N MET A 239 -4.78 -6.93 -14.76
CA MET A 239 -4.53 -6.47 -13.40
C MET A 239 -4.25 -4.96 -13.35
N PHE A 240 -3.29 -4.49 -14.14
CA PHE A 240 -2.91 -3.08 -14.17
C PHE A 240 -3.95 -2.19 -14.84
N THR A 241 -4.67 -2.67 -15.85
CA THR A 241 -5.76 -1.92 -16.48
C THR A 241 -6.93 -1.71 -15.51
N GLN A 242 -7.29 -2.74 -14.73
CA GLN A 242 -8.39 -2.65 -13.77
C GLN A 242 -8.02 -1.81 -12.55
N LEU A 243 -6.82 -1.98 -12.00
CA LEU A 243 -6.46 -1.40 -10.69
C LEU A 243 -5.59 -0.14 -10.78
N GLY A 244 -4.99 0.17 -11.94
CA GLY A 244 -4.00 1.25 -12.09
C GLY A 244 -4.36 2.56 -11.36
N PRO A 245 -5.57 3.13 -11.50
CA PRO A 245 -5.96 4.37 -10.81
C PRO A 245 -5.98 4.27 -9.28
N TYR A 246 -5.99 3.06 -8.73
CA TYR A 246 -6.14 2.79 -7.30
C TYR A 246 -4.87 2.27 -6.62
N ILE A 247 -3.84 1.90 -7.39
CA ILE A 247 -2.61 1.29 -6.86
C ILE A 247 -1.74 2.34 -6.16
N ASP A 248 -1.40 2.08 -4.89
CA ASP A 248 -0.42 2.85 -4.12
C ASP A 248 0.78 2.00 -3.66
N CYS A 249 0.72 0.68 -3.82
CA CYS A 249 1.81 -0.24 -3.55
C CYS A 249 1.69 -1.46 -4.47
N VAL A 250 2.82 -2.05 -4.86
CA VAL A 250 2.85 -3.27 -5.67
C VAL A 250 3.79 -4.27 -5.01
N HIS A 251 3.34 -5.51 -4.79
CA HIS A 251 4.20 -6.58 -4.36
C HIS A 251 4.98 -7.19 -5.55
N ALA A 252 6.26 -7.36 -5.36
CA ALA A 252 7.16 -8.08 -6.25
C ALA A 252 7.42 -9.46 -5.64
N LYS A 253 6.46 -10.34 -5.82
CA LYS A 253 6.44 -11.75 -5.46
C LYS A 253 6.18 -12.55 -6.74
N ASP A 254 6.50 -13.82 -6.74
CA ASP A 254 6.25 -14.69 -7.87
C ASP A 254 5.36 -15.88 -7.51
N ARG A 255 4.93 -16.63 -8.50
CA ARG A 255 4.05 -17.79 -8.37
C ARG A 255 4.38 -18.79 -9.47
N LYS A 256 4.39 -20.07 -9.12
CA LYS A 256 4.34 -21.17 -10.09
C LYS A 256 2.89 -21.62 -10.23
N LEU A 257 2.28 -21.31 -11.36
CA LEU A 257 0.87 -21.64 -11.63
C LEU A 257 0.57 -23.11 -11.34
N HIS A 258 -0.47 -23.34 -10.56
CA HIS A 258 -0.95 -24.66 -10.15
C HIS A 258 0.04 -25.50 -9.32
N VAL A 259 1.22 -24.96 -8.96
CA VAL A 259 2.28 -25.68 -8.25
C VAL A 259 2.59 -25.03 -6.91
N ASP A 260 2.93 -23.72 -6.91
CA ASP A 260 3.33 -23.02 -5.71
C ASP A 260 2.68 -21.63 -5.64
N ARG A 261 2.07 -21.32 -4.49
CA ARG A 261 1.27 -20.10 -4.30
C ARG A 261 2.09 -18.84 -4.10
N GLY A 262 3.34 -18.98 -3.71
CA GLY A 262 4.23 -17.85 -3.48
C GLY A 262 5.67 -18.29 -3.43
N VAL A 263 6.48 -17.69 -4.29
CA VAL A 263 7.94 -17.86 -4.34
C VAL A 263 8.58 -16.49 -4.48
N PRO A 264 9.87 -16.33 -4.14
CA PRO A 264 10.59 -15.09 -4.37
C PRO A 264 10.54 -14.64 -5.83
N ALA A 265 10.67 -13.34 -6.06
CA ALA A 265 10.71 -12.72 -7.37
C ALA A 265 11.63 -13.46 -8.35
N GLY A 266 11.12 -13.75 -9.55
CA GLY A 266 11.83 -14.43 -10.63
C GLY A 266 11.98 -15.94 -10.48
N GLN A 267 11.33 -16.55 -9.49
CA GLN A 267 11.33 -18.01 -9.32
C GLN A 267 10.02 -18.69 -9.80
N GLY A 268 9.11 -17.93 -10.38
CA GLY A 268 7.81 -18.36 -10.88
C GLY A 268 7.55 -18.04 -12.34
N ASP A 269 6.30 -17.76 -12.66
CA ASP A 269 5.79 -17.61 -14.03
C ASP A 269 5.49 -16.14 -14.39
N ILE A 270 5.80 -15.17 -13.53
CA ILE A 270 5.61 -13.74 -13.82
C ILE A 270 6.69 -13.26 -14.79
N ASP A 271 6.27 -12.64 -15.90
CA ASP A 271 7.13 -11.90 -16.81
C ASP A 271 7.56 -10.57 -16.15
N TYR A 272 8.72 -10.56 -15.49
CA TYR A 272 9.23 -9.41 -14.72
C TYR A 272 9.50 -8.18 -15.59
N PRO A 273 10.09 -8.25 -16.81
CA PRO A 273 10.19 -7.12 -17.72
C PRO A 273 8.83 -6.47 -18.02
N LYS A 274 7.83 -7.27 -18.36
CA LYS A 274 6.47 -6.79 -18.61
C LYS A 274 5.81 -6.22 -17.33
N PHE A 275 5.95 -6.91 -16.19
CA PHE A 275 5.46 -6.46 -14.90
C PHE A 275 5.96 -5.06 -14.53
N VAL A 276 7.27 -4.84 -14.63
CA VAL A 276 7.90 -3.54 -14.31
C VAL A 276 7.45 -2.45 -15.29
N ALA A 277 7.36 -2.76 -16.59
CA ALA A 277 6.86 -1.81 -17.59
C ALA A 277 5.41 -1.37 -17.31
N LEU A 278 4.55 -2.31 -16.94
CA LEU A 278 3.16 -2.01 -16.58
C LEU A 278 3.07 -1.22 -15.26
N ALA A 279 3.88 -1.56 -14.26
CA ALA A 279 3.95 -0.80 -13.01
C ALA A 279 4.39 0.65 -13.25
N ALA A 280 5.44 0.86 -14.04
CA ALA A 280 5.90 2.20 -14.41
C ALA A 280 4.85 3.01 -15.19
N LYS A 281 4.04 2.36 -16.03
CA LYS A 281 2.98 2.99 -16.81
C LYS A 281 1.75 3.34 -15.98
N HIS A 282 1.27 2.41 -15.14
CA HIS A 282 -0.04 2.51 -14.49
C HIS A 282 0.03 2.96 -13.03
N ALA A 283 1.17 2.75 -12.36
CA ALA A 283 1.38 3.09 -10.96
C ALA A 283 2.79 3.66 -10.70
N PRO A 284 3.22 4.74 -11.42
CA PRO A 284 4.61 5.22 -11.43
C PRO A 284 5.13 5.71 -10.08
N LYS A 285 4.25 5.94 -9.11
CA LYS A 285 4.60 6.41 -7.75
C LYS A 285 4.60 5.29 -6.71
N ALA A 286 4.03 4.13 -7.04
CA ALA A 286 3.94 3.01 -6.13
C ALA A 286 5.32 2.33 -6.00
N PRO A 287 5.78 2.03 -4.77
CA PRO A 287 6.97 1.20 -4.60
C PRO A 287 6.70 -0.23 -5.06
N LEU A 288 7.74 -0.89 -5.56
CA LEU A 288 7.76 -2.34 -5.80
C LEU A 288 8.37 -3.00 -4.57
N VAL A 289 7.55 -3.67 -3.77
CA VAL A 289 7.95 -4.25 -2.48
C VAL A 289 8.17 -5.75 -2.64
N LEU A 290 9.40 -6.20 -2.46
CA LEU A 290 9.71 -7.64 -2.43
C LEU A 290 8.94 -8.31 -1.29
N GLU A 291 8.21 -9.35 -1.61
CA GLU A 291 7.47 -10.17 -0.65
C GLU A 291 7.79 -11.66 -0.82
N TYR A 292 7.46 -12.50 0.16
CA TYR A 292 7.82 -13.93 0.22
C TYR A 292 9.33 -14.16 0.12
N VAL A 293 10.09 -13.25 0.71
CA VAL A 293 11.55 -13.31 0.80
C VAL A 293 11.98 -13.32 2.26
N GLY A 294 13.14 -13.90 2.50
CA GLY A 294 13.78 -13.94 3.81
C GLY A 294 15.31 -13.79 3.69
N PRO A 295 16.06 -14.04 4.78
CA PRO A 295 17.49 -13.84 4.83
C PRO A 295 18.29 -14.56 3.74
N ASN A 296 17.76 -15.66 3.20
CA ASN A 296 18.48 -16.54 2.29
C ASN A 296 18.31 -16.18 0.81
N ASP A 297 17.26 -15.44 0.43
CA ASP A 297 16.84 -15.29 -0.96
C ASP A 297 16.50 -13.84 -1.38
N TYR A 298 16.33 -12.91 -0.45
CA TYR A 298 15.93 -11.53 -0.78
C TYR A 298 16.93 -10.80 -1.68
N ARG A 299 18.26 -11.11 -1.60
CA ARG A 299 19.26 -10.50 -2.47
C ARG A 299 19.08 -10.91 -3.92
N GLN A 300 18.85 -12.21 -4.15
CA GLN A 300 18.60 -12.72 -5.49
C GLN A 300 17.30 -12.14 -6.07
N ALA A 301 16.23 -12.08 -5.27
CA ALA A 301 14.96 -11.49 -5.68
C ALA A 301 15.12 -9.99 -6.03
N ARG A 302 15.87 -9.23 -5.22
CA ARG A 302 16.22 -7.83 -5.50
C ARG A 302 16.96 -7.69 -6.84
N ASP A 303 17.99 -8.48 -7.07
CA ASP A 303 18.82 -8.39 -8.26
C ASP A 303 18.02 -8.68 -9.54
N ILE A 304 17.09 -9.63 -9.48
CA ILE A 304 16.16 -9.93 -10.58
C ILE A 304 15.24 -8.74 -10.85
N LEU A 305 14.64 -8.17 -9.81
CA LEU A 305 13.75 -7.01 -9.93
C LEU A 305 14.51 -5.79 -10.49
N GLN A 306 15.70 -5.49 -9.96
CA GLN A 306 16.53 -4.38 -10.43
C GLN A 306 16.98 -4.57 -11.88
N LYS A 307 17.31 -5.80 -12.27
CA LYS A 307 17.62 -6.12 -13.67
C LYS A 307 16.43 -5.83 -14.58
N ALA A 308 15.22 -6.22 -14.19
CA ALA A 308 14.01 -5.93 -14.97
C ALA A 308 13.75 -4.41 -15.08
N ILE A 309 13.97 -3.65 -13.99
CA ILE A 309 13.85 -2.18 -13.99
C ILE A 309 14.85 -1.53 -14.94
N SER A 310 16.07 -2.07 -15.03
CA SER A 310 17.15 -1.52 -15.85
C SER A 310 17.07 -1.93 -17.31
N SER A 311 16.24 -2.91 -17.66
CA SER A 311 16.05 -3.43 -19.01
C SER A 311 14.65 -3.05 -19.49
N PRO A 312 14.48 -1.88 -20.14
CA PRO A 312 13.16 -1.53 -20.67
C PRO A 312 12.72 -2.57 -21.71
N ALA A 313 11.46 -3.03 -21.58
CA ALA A 313 10.83 -3.95 -22.54
C ALA A 313 10.60 -3.27 -23.90
#